data_5f44a8d3615b2660ca87fd3b4f78c26e
#
_entry.id   5f44a8d3615b2660ca87fd3b4f78c26e
#
_cell.length_a   1.000
_cell.length_b   1.000
_cell.length_c   1.000
_cell.angle_alpha   90.00
_cell.angle_beta   90.00
_cell.angle_gamma   90.00
#
_symmetry.space_group_name_H-M   'P 1'
#
loop_
_entity.id
_entity.type
_entity.pdbx_description
1 polymer ?
#
loop_
_entity_poly.entity_id
_entity_poly.type
_entity_poly.pdbx_seq_one_letter_code
_entity_poly.pdbx_strand_id
1 'polypeptide(L)'
;EAFDAIFTSDRPVIFAYHGYPYLIHRLTYQRTNHRNIHVRGFIEEGTTTTPFDMTVLNELDRFHLAIEAIERVPGLKEKVPEALESLRAKLVEHYTYVREYGEDMPDVRNWKWPAA
;
A
#
# COMPACT_ATOMS: atom_id res chain seq x y z
N GLU A 1 13.77 22.58 -3.03
CA GLU A 1 14.26 22.70 -4.43
C GLU A 1 14.47 21.32 -5.07
N ALA A 2 15.63 20.66 -4.85
CA ALA A 2 15.86 19.32 -5.46
C ALA A 2 14.86 18.26 -4.96
N PHE A 3 14.48 18.31 -3.69
CA PHE A 3 13.46 17.42 -3.12
C PHE A 3 12.10 17.63 -3.78
N ASP A 4 11.66 18.88 -3.92
CA ASP A 4 10.35 19.20 -4.51
C ASP A 4 10.30 18.86 -6.01
N ALA A 5 11.44 18.87 -6.69
CA ALA A 5 11.53 18.44 -8.08
C ALA A 5 11.25 16.93 -8.26
N ILE A 6 11.56 16.14 -7.23
CA ILE A 6 11.33 14.70 -7.25
C ILE A 6 9.94 14.36 -6.66
N PHE A 7 9.61 14.94 -5.49
CA PHE A 7 8.44 14.57 -4.70
C PHE A 7 7.27 15.56 -4.82
N THR A 8 7.37 16.52 -5.71
CA THR A 8 6.40 17.60 -5.89
C THR A 8 6.22 18.50 -4.65
N SER A 9 5.50 19.60 -4.80
CA SER A 9 5.22 20.52 -3.69
C SER A 9 3.77 20.47 -3.22
N ASP A 10 2.87 19.83 -3.97
CA ASP A 10 1.42 19.90 -3.77
C ASP A 10 0.67 18.61 -4.08
N ARG A 11 1.34 17.57 -4.59
CA ARG A 11 0.69 16.32 -4.97
C ARG A 11 0.81 15.27 -3.87
N PRO A 12 -0.17 14.38 -3.71
CA PRO A 12 -0.04 13.22 -2.83
C PRO A 12 1.10 12.32 -3.28
N VAL A 13 1.88 11.85 -2.32
CA VAL A 13 2.96 10.89 -2.52
C VAL A 13 2.69 9.68 -1.63
N ILE A 14 2.59 8.50 -2.22
CA ILE A 14 2.54 7.25 -1.49
C ILE A 14 3.96 6.70 -1.44
N PHE A 15 4.54 6.68 -0.24
CA PHE A 15 5.91 6.23 -0.02
C PHE A 15 5.86 4.82 0.58
N ALA A 16 6.06 3.82 -0.26
CA ALA A 16 6.01 2.41 0.12
C ALA A 16 7.42 1.82 0.19
N TYR A 17 7.82 1.29 1.35
CA TYR A 17 9.13 0.68 1.50
C TYR A 17 9.16 -0.32 2.65
N HIS A 18 10.13 -1.23 2.62
CA HIS A 18 10.32 -2.25 3.64
C HIS A 18 11.18 -1.72 4.79
N GLY A 19 10.61 -0.86 5.62
CA GLY A 19 11.28 -0.29 6.78
C GLY A 19 10.31 0.52 7.64
N TYR A 20 10.78 1.02 8.78
CA TYR A 20 9.93 1.71 9.73
C TYR A 20 9.41 3.05 9.20
N PRO A 21 8.09 3.31 9.25
CA PRO A 21 7.49 4.54 8.71
C PRO A 21 8.08 5.82 9.30
N TYR A 22 8.43 5.83 10.58
CA TYR A 22 8.93 7.02 11.26
C TYR A 22 10.24 7.56 10.67
N LEU A 23 11.05 6.72 10.04
CA LEU A 23 12.28 7.17 9.36
C LEU A 23 11.94 8.17 8.26
N ILE A 24 10.96 7.86 7.44
CA ILE A 24 10.52 8.74 6.34
C ILE A 24 9.84 9.98 6.90
N HIS A 25 9.02 9.85 7.94
CA HIS A 25 8.43 11.02 8.62
C HIS A 25 9.49 11.97 9.15
N ARG A 26 10.55 11.45 9.77
CA ARG A 26 11.67 12.28 10.25
C ARG A 26 12.43 12.97 9.13
N LEU A 27 12.59 12.33 7.98
CA LEU A 27 13.27 12.90 6.82
C LEU A 27 12.44 13.98 6.12
N THR A 28 11.12 13.92 6.25
CA THR A 28 10.19 14.72 5.43
C THR A 28 9.40 15.76 6.19
N TYR A 29 9.35 15.73 7.54
CA TYR A 29 8.47 16.60 8.33
C TYR A 29 8.71 18.10 8.13
N GLN A 30 9.91 18.51 7.72
CA GLN A 30 10.24 19.91 7.41
C GLN A 30 10.09 20.27 5.93
N ARG A 31 9.65 19.32 5.10
CA ARG A 31 9.49 19.57 3.66
C ARG A 31 8.15 20.23 3.36
N THR A 32 8.12 21.00 2.28
CA THR A 32 6.93 21.77 1.87
C THR A 32 5.69 20.88 1.76
N ASN A 33 5.83 19.70 1.15
CA ASN A 33 4.73 18.78 0.88
C ASN A 33 4.55 17.68 1.95
N HIS A 34 5.10 17.85 3.14
CA HIS A 34 5.13 16.77 4.15
C HIS A 34 3.76 16.20 4.52
N ARG A 35 2.70 17.03 4.49
CA ARG A 35 1.33 16.59 4.81
C ARG A 35 0.71 15.67 3.76
N ASN A 36 1.24 15.69 2.54
CA ASN A 36 0.79 14.86 1.43
C ASN A 36 1.66 13.61 1.23
N ILE A 37 2.65 13.39 2.12
CA ILE A 37 3.49 12.19 2.07
C ILE A 37 2.89 11.13 2.97
N HIS A 38 2.33 10.10 2.34
CA HIS A 38 1.66 8.98 2.99
C HIS A 38 2.59 7.78 3.01
N VAL A 39 3.15 7.49 4.17
CA VAL A 39 4.15 6.43 4.32
C VAL A 39 3.46 5.10 4.62
N ARG A 40 3.79 4.10 3.83
CA ARG A 40 3.47 2.70 4.09
C ARG A 40 4.78 1.96 4.33
N GLY A 41 5.09 1.77 5.61
CA GLY A 41 6.29 1.07 6.06
C GLY A 41 5.99 -0.36 6.45
N PHE A 42 6.95 -1.00 7.10
CA PHE A 42 6.86 -2.37 7.55
C PHE A 42 7.29 -2.46 9.01
N ILE A 43 6.33 -2.84 9.88
CA ILE A 43 6.57 -3.10 11.30
C ILE A 43 6.13 -4.53 11.58
N GLU A 44 7.04 -5.32 12.09
CA GLU A 44 6.77 -6.69 12.52
C GLU A 44 6.55 -6.70 14.03
N GLU A 45 5.32 -7.03 14.46
CA GLU A 45 4.91 -6.99 15.86
C GLU A 45 4.85 -8.38 16.51
N GLY A 46 5.65 -9.32 16.02
CA GLY A 46 5.70 -10.69 16.54
C GLY A 46 4.54 -11.58 16.09
N THR A 47 3.76 -11.16 15.12
CA THR A 47 2.69 -11.97 14.52
C THR A 47 3.29 -13.04 13.61
N THR A 48 2.91 -14.30 13.85
CA THR A 48 3.29 -15.40 12.96
C THR A 48 2.25 -15.53 11.84
N THR A 49 2.65 -15.22 10.63
CA THR A 49 1.79 -15.33 9.44
C THR A 49 2.65 -15.46 8.18
N THR A 50 2.02 -15.49 6.99
CA THR A 50 2.77 -15.54 5.73
C THR A 50 3.47 -14.20 5.44
N PRO A 51 4.58 -14.21 4.69
CA PRO A 51 5.24 -12.97 4.29
C PRO A 51 4.32 -11.99 3.56
N PHE A 52 3.42 -12.47 2.70
CA PHE A 52 2.46 -11.63 2.01
C PHE A 52 1.42 -11.05 2.98
N ASP A 53 0.88 -11.86 3.88
CA ASP A 53 -0.08 -11.39 4.88
C ASP A 53 0.55 -10.32 5.79
N MET A 54 1.83 -10.44 6.11
CA MET A 54 2.54 -9.41 6.87
C MET A 54 2.56 -8.08 6.11
N THR A 55 2.71 -8.09 4.80
CA THR A 55 2.59 -6.85 3.99
C THR A 55 1.16 -6.31 3.99
N VAL A 56 0.14 -7.18 3.99
CA VAL A 56 -1.28 -6.79 4.09
C VAL A 56 -1.57 -6.13 5.43
N LEU A 57 -1.06 -6.69 6.54
CA LEU A 57 -1.20 -6.10 7.87
C LEU A 57 -0.56 -4.70 7.98
N ASN A 58 0.47 -4.44 7.19
CA ASN A 58 1.14 -3.14 7.11
C ASN A 58 0.59 -2.23 6.00
N GLU A 59 -0.46 -2.63 5.30
CA GLU A 59 -1.03 -1.90 4.16
C GLU A 59 -0.01 -1.60 3.04
N LEU A 60 0.99 -2.46 2.92
CA LEU A 60 2.12 -2.31 1.98
C LEU A 60 1.96 -3.21 0.75
N ASP A 61 0.95 -4.04 0.71
CA ASP A 61 0.64 -4.94 -0.39
C ASP A 61 0.05 -4.21 -1.60
N ARG A 62 0.09 -4.86 -2.75
CA ARG A 62 -0.39 -4.28 -4.01
C ARG A 62 -1.87 -3.88 -3.99
N PHE A 63 -2.72 -4.55 -3.24
CA PHE A 63 -4.15 -4.22 -3.15
C PHE A 63 -4.35 -2.90 -2.39
N HIS A 64 -3.74 -2.75 -1.23
CA HIS A 64 -3.79 -1.49 -0.47
C HIS A 64 -3.16 -0.33 -1.23
N LEU A 65 -2.00 -0.53 -1.86
CA LEU A 65 -1.34 0.53 -2.62
C LEU A 65 -2.18 0.96 -3.83
N ALA A 66 -2.84 0.03 -4.51
CA ALA A 66 -3.76 0.37 -5.60
C ALA A 66 -5.00 1.13 -5.12
N ILE A 67 -5.59 0.73 -3.99
CA ILE A 67 -6.70 1.44 -3.35
C ILE A 67 -6.27 2.88 -3.00
N GLU A 68 -5.13 3.04 -2.35
CA GLU A 68 -4.58 4.35 -2.00
C GLU A 68 -4.40 5.26 -3.22
N ALA A 69 -3.85 4.73 -4.31
CA ALA A 69 -3.67 5.48 -5.54
C ALA A 69 -5.01 5.91 -6.14
N ILE A 70 -6.00 5.02 -6.17
CA ILE A 70 -7.35 5.32 -6.67
C ILE A 70 -8.02 6.42 -5.83
N GLU A 71 -7.92 6.33 -4.51
CA GLU A 71 -8.56 7.29 -3.61
C GLU A 71 -7.90 8.67 -3.61
N ARG A 72 -6.61 8.74 -3.92
CA ARG A 72 -5.84 10.00 -3.86
C ARG A 72 -5.73 10.73 -5.19
N VAL A 73 -5.96 10.08 -6.31
CA VAL A 73 -6.01 10.76 -7.61
C VAL A 73 -7.39 11.43 -7.74
N PRO A 74 -7.45 12.78 -7.87
CA PRO A 74 -8.72 13.49 -7.95
C PRO A 74 -9.64 12.96 -9.03
N GLY A 75 -10.87 12.60 -8.66
CA GLY A 75 -11.90 12.10 -9.58
C GLY A 75 -11.73 10.67 -10.07
N LEU A 76 -10.68 9.96 -9.65
CA LEU A 76 -10.44 8.61 -10.15
C LEU A 76 -11.40 7.59 -9.54
N LYS A 77 -11.68 7.66 -8.25
CA LYS A 77 -12.57 6.69 -7.59
C LYS A 77 -13.99 6.71 -8.16
N GLU A 78 -14.46 7.84 -8.64
CA GLU A 78 -15.76 7.99 -9.30
C GLU A 78 -15.78 7.37 -10.69
N LYS A 79 -14.62 7.23 -11.34
CA LYS A 79 -14.47 6.63 -12.66
C LYS A 79 -14.28 5.11 -12.62
N VAL A 80 -13.75 4.59 -11.51
CA VAL A 80 -13.44 3.16 -11.38
C VAL A 80 -13.99 2.54 -10.08
N PRO A 81 -15.27 2.76 -9.74
CA PRO A 81 -15.83 2.26 -8.49
C PRO A 81 -15.80 0.73 -8.40
N GLU A 82 -16.01 0.03 -9.51
CA GLU A 82 -15.96 -1.43 -9.56
C GLU A 82 -14.57 -2.00 -9.27
N ALA A 83 -13.52 -1.33 -9.77
CA ALA A 83 -12.15 -1.73 -9.47
C ALA A 83 -11.83 -1.56 -7.99
N LEU A 84 -12.26 -0.46 -7.39
CA LEU A 84 -12.08 -0.19 -5.96
C LEU A 84 -12.80 -1.23 -5.10
N GLU A 85 -14.04 -1.54 -5.44
CA GLU A 85 -14.83 -2.58 -4.75
C GLU A 85 -14.19 -3.96 -4.88
N SER A 86 -13.72 -4.32 -6.08
CA SER A 86 -13.03 -5.58 -6.34
C SER A 86 -11.76 -5.73 -5.51
N LEU A 87 -10.96 -4.67 -5.40
CA LEU A 87 -9.75 -4.67 -4.56
C LEU A 87 -10.08 -4.86 -3.08
N ARG A 88 -11.11 -4.19 -2.58
CA ARG A 88 -11.57 -4.35 -1.20
C ARG A 88 -12.10 -5.76 -0.92
N ALA A 89 -12.86 -6.31 -1.86
CA ALA A 89 -13.35 -7.68 -1.76
C ALA A 89 -12.20 -8.70 -1.72
N LYS A 90 -11.15 -8.46 -2.50
CA LYS A 90 -9.95 -9.31 -2.49
C LYS A 90 -9.22 -9.31 -1.15
N LEU A 91 -9.16 -8.17 -0.47
CA LEU A 91 -8.59 -8.08 0.88
C LEU A 91 -9.42 -8.88 1.91
N VAL A 92 -10.74 -8.81 1.82
CA VAL A 92 -11.64 -9.59 2.69
C VAL A 92 -11.47 -11.09 2.44
N GLU A 93 -11.39 -11.50 1.19
CA GLU A 93 -11.15 -12.88 0.78
C GLU A 93 -9.81 -13.39 1.32
N HIS A 94 -8.74 -12.61 1.14
CA HIS A 94 -7.41 -12.91 1.67
C HIS A 94 -7.42 -13.12 3.19
N TYR A 95 -8.02 -12.18 3.91
CA TYR A 95 -8.12 -12.23 5.37
C TYR A 95 -8.81 -13.51 5.85
N THR A 96 -9.92 -13.87 5.21
CA THR A 96 -10.66 -15.08 5.54
C THR A 96 -9.86 -16.35 5.23
N TYR A 97 -9.23 -16.39 4.06
CA TYR A 97 -8.45 -17.53 3.60
C TYR A 97 -7.24 -17.82 4.50
N VAL A 98 -6.45 -16.79 4.81
CA VAL A 98 -5.26 -16.95 5.66
C VAL A 98 -5.64 -17.43 7.06
N ARG A 99 -6.74 -16.95 7.62
CA ARG A 99 -7.22 -17.39 8.94
C ARG A 99 -7.68 -18.84 8.93
N GLU A 100 -8.28 -19.29 7.84
CA GLU A 100 -8.79 -20.66 7.73
C GLU A 100 -7.67 -21.66 7.42
N TYR A 101 -6.76 -21.32 6.50
CA TYR A 101 -5.78 -22.26 5.98
C TYR A 101 -4.34 -22.02 6.45
N GLY A 102 -4.03 -20.86 7.01
CA GLY A 102 -2.68 -20.50 7.44
C GLY A 102 -1.68 -20.30 6.30
N GLU A 103 -2.16 -20.11 5.07
CA GLU A 103 -1.34 -19.91 3.88
C GLU A 103 -1.98 -18.88 2.94
N ASP A 104 -1.21 -18.39 1.97
CA ASP A 104 -1.72 -17.46 0.97
C ASP A 104 -2.66 -18.14 -0.03
N MET A 105 -3.64 -17.40 -0.53
CA MET A 105 -4.51 -17.84 -1.61
C MET A 105 -3.69 -18.24 -2.84
N PRO A 106 -4.14 -19.24 -3.63
CA PRO A 106 -3.42 -19.69 -4.82
C PRO A 106 -3.13 -18.56 -5.83
N ASP A 107 -4.04 -17.64 -6.04
CA ASP A 107 -3.88 -16.51 -6.95
C ASP A 107 -2.88 -15.46 -6.43
N VAL A 108 -2.72 -15.33 -5.12
CA VAL A 108 -1.68 -14.52 -4.50
C VAL A 108 -0.32 -15.21 -4.63
N ARG A 109 -0.24 -16.48 -4.26
CA ARG A 109 0.99 -17.27 -4.29
C ARG A 109 1.56 -17.43 -5.70
N ASN A 110 0.72 -17.59 -6.69
CA ASN A 110 1.11 -17.83 -8.08
C ASN A 110 1.16 -16.55 -8.94
N TRP A 111 0.87 -15.39 -8.34
CA TRP A 111 0.86 -14.13 -9.07
C TRP A 111 2.24 -13.77 -9.62
N LYS A 112 2.25 -13.32 -10.86
CA LYS A 112 3.45 -12.82 -11.53
C LYS A 112 3.15 -11.49 -12.20
N TRP A 113 4.17 -10.65 -12.31
CA TRP A 113 4.06 -9.44 -13.10
C TRP A 113 3.66 -9.79 -14.54
N PRO A 114 2.70 -9.04 -15.13
CA PRO A 114 2.42 -9.19 -16.54
C PRO A 114 3.71 -9.01 -17.36
N ALA A 115 3.87 -9.84 -18.38
CA ALA A 115 4.97 -9.66 -19.33
C ALA A 115 4.82 -8.29 -20.01
N ALA A 116 5.90 -7.58 -20.13
CA ALA A 116 5.93 -6.27 -20.80
C ALA A 116 5.62 -6.41 -22.30
#